data_02ba6161f4db273ef84a5cac71ee2839
#
_entry.id   02ba6161f4db273ef84a5cac71ee2839
#
_cell.length_a   1.000
_cell.length_b   1.000
_cell.length_c   1.000
_cell.angle_alpha   90.00
_cell.angle_beta   90.00
_cell.angle_gamma   90.00
#
_symmetry.space_group_name_H-M   'P 1'
#
loop_
_entity.id
_entity.type
_entity.pdbx_description
1 polymer ?
#
loop_
_entity_poly.entity_id
_entity_poly.type
_entity_poly.pdbx_seq_one_letter_code
_entity_poly.pdbx_strand_id
1 'polypeptide(L)'
;YGGTLVPYYLDEERSWSMDVEHVKKQLNEARANGKNVRAIVVINPGNPTGNLLSDENLLEIAKFCADEKLLLISDEVYQENVYAEGKTFTSMRKIVLDAGLEKRVALASFHSTSKGFYGECGRRGGYMELVGAWDPDVVAAILKLASIALCPNLAGQVVVSMVMDPPKEGEPSYELFCKERDDILASLKRRSIALGSALNALEGVICRPSDGAMYCFPNLVFPQKYMDECKEANKVPDVEYCTRLLNQTGIVTVPGSGFGQRPGTWHFRTTFLPSEEDIKGVAVKLTDFHNSFIAQYK
;
A
#
# COMPACT_ATOMS: atom_id res chain seq x y z
N TYR A 1 -11.60 16.03 -14.60
CA TYR A 1 -11.21 15.60 -15.96
C TYR A 1 -12.08 14.47 -16.50
N GLY A 2 -13.14 14.05 -15.79
CA GLY A 2 -14.11 13.05 -16.24
C GLY A 2 -13.62 11.58 -16.13
N GLY A 3 -12.57 11.32 -15.38
CA GLY A 3 -12.11 9.97 -15.10
C GLY A 3 -13.09 9.18 -14.21
N THR A 4 -13.24 7.90 -14.47
CA THR A 4 -14.08 6.99 -13.69
C THR A 4 -13.22 5.86 -13.12
N LEU A 5 -13.38 5.59 -11.83
CA LEU A 5 -12.75 4.45 -11.17
C LEU A 5 -13.52 3.16 -11.47
N VAL A 6 -12.79 2.09 -11.76
CA VAL A 6 -13.28 0.70 -11.83
C VAL A 6 -12.57 -0.05 -10.71
N PRO A 7 -13.25 -0.34 -9.59
CA PRO A 7 -12.62 -1.01 -8.47
C PRO A 7 -12.34 -2.49 -8.75
N TYR A 8 -11.24 -2.99 -8.22
CA TYR A 8 -10.97 -4.41 -8.08
C TYR A 8 -10.59 -4.72 -6.62
N TYR A 9 -10.77 -5.95 -6.19
CA TYR A 9 -10.47 -6.37 -4.83
C TYR A 9 -9.28 -7.31 -4.79
N LEU A 10 -8.39 -7.10 -3.83
CA LEU A 10 -7.34 -8.06 -3.50
C LEU A 10 -7.94 -9.24 -2.72
N ASP A 11 -7.31 -10.40 -2.83
CA ASP A 11 -7.75 -11.62 -2.16
C ASP A 11 -7.13 -11.72 -0.77
N GLU A 12 -7.92 -11.42 0.26
CA GLU A 12 -7.47 -11.44 1.66
C GLU A 12 -7.04 -12.84 2.10
N GLU A 13 -7.74 -13.88 1.64
CA GLU A 13 -7.43 -15.27 2.01
C GLU A 13 -6.09 -15.74 1.42
N ARG A 14 -5.71 -15.17 0.28
CA ARG A 14 -4.42 -15.39 -0.38
C ARG A 14 -3.41 -14.27 -0.08
N SER A 15 -3.38 -13.80 1.16
CA SER A 15 -2.44 -12.77 1.61
C SER A 15 -2.47 -11.50 0.76
N TRP A 16 -3.67 -11.07 0.36
CA TRP A 16 -3.90 -9.88 -0.45
C TRP A 16 -3.25 -9.91 -1.83
N SER A 17 -3.11 -11.10 -2.44
CA SER A 17 -2.68 -11.22 -3.83
C SER A 17 -3.72 -10.62 -4.78
N MET A 18 -3.30 -10.26 -5.99
CA MET A 18 -4.21 -9.82 -7.04
C MET A 18 -4.72 -11.02 -7.83
N ASP A 19 -6.02 -11.28 -7.77
CA ASP A 19 -6.70 -12.25 -8.64
C ASP A 19 -6.93 -11.60 -10.02
N VAL A 20 -6.09 -11.95 -10.99
CA VAL A 20 -6.13 -11.39 -12.35
C VAL A 20 -7.44 -11.75 -13.06
N GLU A 21 -8.03 -12.92 -12.83
CA GLU A 21 -9.32 -13.30 -13.41
C GLU A 21 -10.47 -12.43 -12.84
N HIS A 22 -10.43 -12.09 -11.55
CA HIS A 22 -11.34 -11.11 -10.98
C HIS A 22 -11.18 -9.74 -11.64
N VAL A 23 -9.94 -9.25 -11.81
CA VAL A 23 -9.65 -7.98 -12.49
C VAL A 23 -10.17 -7.97 -13.91
N LYS A 24 -9.97 -9.06 -14.67
CA LYS A 24 -10.47 -9.25 -16.03
C LYS A 24 -12.00 -9.21 -16.09
N LYS A 25 -12.67 -9.82 -15.13
CA LYS A 25 -14.14 -9.74 -15.02
C LYS A 25 -14.59 -8.29 -14.83
N GLN A 26 -13.99 -7.56 -13.90
CA GLN A 26 -14.30 -6.14 -13.66
C GLN A 26 -14.05 -5.26 -14.91
N LEU A 27 -12.97 -5.53 -15.64
CA LEU A 27 -12.66 -4.86 -16.89
C LEU A 27 -13.76 -5.10 -17.94
N ASN A 28 -14.18 -6.34 -18.12
CA ASN A 28 -15.19 -6.71 -19.11
C ASN A 28 -16.56 -6.11 -18.76
N GLU A 29 -16.96 -6.13 -17.50
CA GLU A 29 -18.18 -5.48 -17.01
C GLU A 29 -18.15 -3.96 -17.23
N ALA A 30 -17.03 -3.33 -16.95
CA ALA A 30 -16.85 -1.90 -17.16
C ALA A 30 -16.96 -1.53 -18.67
N ARG A 31 -16.31 -2.31 -19.55
CA ARG A 31 -16.39 -2.12 -21.00
C ARG A 31 -17.81 -2.34 -21.54
N ALA A 32 -18.51 -3.36 -21.05
CA ALA A 32 -19.90 -3.63 -21.41
C ALA A 32 -20.83 -2.47 -21.01
N ASN A 33 -20.50 -1.74 -19.93
CA ASN A 33 -21.17 -0.54 -19.49
C ASN A 33 -20.65 0.76 -20.16
N GLY A 34 -19.96 0.64 -21.31
CA GLY A 34 -19.49 1.77 -22.09
C GLY A 34 -18.28 2.52 -21.53
N LYS A 35 -17.61 2.01 -20.50
CA LYS A 35 -16.41 2.64 -19.95
C LYS A 35 -15.18 2.34 -20.79
N ASN A 36 -14.40 3.36 -21.13
CA ASN A 36 -13.13 3.21 -21.82
C ASN A 36 -12.00 3.07 -20.80
N VAL A 37 -11.78 1.84 -20.30
CA VAL A 37 -10.72 1.55 -19.32
C VAL A 37 -9.36 1.62 -19.99
N ARG A 38 -8.46 2.47 -19.48
CA ARG A 38 -7.16 2.80 -20.08
C ARG A 38 -5.96 2.37 -19.26
N ALA A 39 -6.11 2.22 -17.95
CA ALA A 39 -4.99 1.97 -17.04
C ALA A 39 -5.40 1.09 -15.87
N ILE A 40 -4.42 0.41 -15.29
CA ILE A 40 -4.49 -0.22 -13.98
C ILE A 40 -3.42 0.36 -13.07
N VAL A 41 -3.74 0.57 -11.80
CA VAL A 41 -2.79 1.03 -10.77
C VAL A 41 -2.52 -0.12 -9.82
N VAL A 42 -1.25 -0.42 -9.59
CA VAL A 42 -0.78 -1.43 -8.65
C VAL A 42 0.12 -0.76 -7.63
N ILE A 43 -0.12 -0.99 -6.34
CA ILE A 43 0.72 -0.51 -5.25
C ILE A 43 1.42 -1.71 -4.64
N ASN A 44 2.75 -1.78 -4.73
CA ASN A 44 3.54 -2.91 -4.24
C ASN A 44 4.86 -2.44 -3.63
N PRO A 45 5.14 -2.69 -2.34
CA PRO A 45 4.25 -3.27 -1.30
C PRO A 45 2.98 -2.47 -1.04
N GLY A 46 1.93 -3.15 -0.57
CA GLY A 46 0.56 -2.66 -0.55
C GLY A 46 0.22 -1.62 0.52
N ASN A 47 -0.61 -0.67 0.17
CA ASN A 47 -1.31 0.24 1.07
C ASN A 47 -2.82 0.11 0.76
N PRO A 48 -3.65 -0.29 1.72
CA PRO A 48 -3.44 -0.39 3.19
C PRO A 48 -2.97 -1.75 3.71
N THR A 49 -2.84 -2.77 2.88
CA THR A 49 -2.83 -4.19 3.25
C THR A 49 -1.47 -4.71 3.74
N GLY A 50 -0.36 -4.00 3.43
CA GLY A 50 0.99 -4.41 3.82
C GLY A 50 1.51 -5.66 3.10
N ASN A 51 0.82 -6.14 2.05
CA ASN A 51 1.22 -7.30 1.28
C ASN A 51 2.39 -7.00 0.34
N LEU A 52 3.12 -8.04 -0.04
CA LEU A 52 4.11 -8.03 -1.11
C LEU A 52 3.65 -9.04 -2.18
N LEU A 53 3.42 -8.56 -3.39
CA LEU A 53 3.06 -9.43 -4.53
C LEU A 53 4.26 -10.29 -4.93
N SER A 54 4.01 -11.56 -5.26
CA SER A 54 5.06 -12.44 -5.77
C SER A 54 5.42 -12.09 -7.21
N ASP A 55 6.62 -12.52 -7.64
CA ASP A 55 7.09 -12.32 -9.01
C ASP A 55 6.14 -12.96 -10.05
N GLU A 56 5.56 -14.12 -9.70
CA GLU A 56 4.55 -14.78 -10.55
C GLU A 56 3.30 -13.91 -10.69
N ASN A 57 2.80 -13.34 -9.59
CA ASN A 57 1.61 -12.48 -9.63
C ASN A 57 1.89 -11.17 -10.38
N LEU A 58 3.07 -10.56 -10.18
CA LEU A 58 3.50 -9.40 -10.96
C LEU A 58 3.59 -9.70 -12.46
N LEU A 59 4.10 -10.89 -12.83
CA LEU A 59 4.18 -11.35 -14.22
C LEU A 59 2.80 -11.57 -14.84
N GLU A 60 1.85 -12.15 -14.10
CA GLU A 60 0.46 -12.29 -14.54
C GLU A 60 -0.18 -10.94 -14.83
N ILE A 61 0.01 -9.97 -13.93
CA ILE A 61 -0.48 -8.59 -14.08
C ILE A 61 0.13 -7.95 -15.34
N ALA A 62 1.44 -8.07 -15.55
CA ALA A 62 2.12 -7.50 -16.71
C ALA A 62 1.62 -8.11 -18.02
N LYS A 63 1.44 -9.44 -18.09
CA LYS A 63 0.85 -10.14 -19.23
C LYS A 63 -0.58 -9.69 -19.50
N PHE A 64 -1.40 -9.60 -18.47
CA PHE A 64 -2.77 -9.08 -18.57
C PHE A 64 -2.80 -7.67 -19.17
N CYS A 65 -1.92 -6.77 -18.70
CA CYS A 65 -1.81 -5.41 -19.26
C CYS A 65 -1.41 -5.42 -20.74
N ALA A 66 -0.48 -6.32 -21.12
CA ALA A 66 -0.05 -6.50 -22.50
C ALA A 66 -1.21 -6.96 -23.41
N ASP A 67 -1.99 -7.94 -22.95
CA ASP A 67 -3.09 -8.53 -23.71
C ASP A 67 -4.27 -7.56 -23.83
N GLU A 68 -4.59 -6.83 -22.76
CA GLU A 68 -5.72 -5.90 -22.70
C GLU A 68 -5.35 -4.46 -23.14
N LYS A 69 -4.09 -4.20 -23.50
CA LYS A 69 -3.55 -2.89 -23.91
C LYS A 69 -3.80 -1.80 -22.87
N LEU A 70 -3.57 -2.13 -21.62
CA LEU A 70 -3.69 -1.20 -20.50
C LEU A 70 -2.33 -0.58 -20.15
N LEU A 71 -2.35 0.71 -19.83
CA LEU A 71 -1.23 1.35 -19.14
C LEU A 71 -1.10 0.74 -17.76
N LEU A 72 0.10 0.25 -17.44
CA LEU A 72 0.43 -0.24 -16.11
C LEU A 72 1.09 0.88 -15.29
N ILE A 73 0.46 1.26 -14.21
CA ILE A 73 0.98 2.26 -13.25
C ILE A 73 1.39 1.52 -12.00
N SER A 74 2.69 1.51 -11.67
CA SER A 74 3.25 0.84 -10.51
C SER A 74 3.73 1.86 -9.48
N ASP A 75 3.06 1.90 -8.32
CA ASP A 75 3.49 2.68 -7.16
C ASP A 75 4.37 1.80 -6.27
N GLU A 76 5.67 2.07 -6.28
CA GLU A 76 6.70 1.30 -5.60
C GLU A 76 7.31 2.05 -4.41
N VAL A 77 6.57 3.01 -3.86
CA VAL A 77 7.05 3.90 -2.79
C VAL A 77 7.52 3.16 -1.53
N TYR A 78 7.07 1.92 -1.30
CA TYR A 78 7.45 1.07 -0.18
C TYR A 78 8.50 0.01 -0.52
N GLN A 79 9.20 0.09 -1.66
CA GLN A 79 10.17 -0.91 -2.12
C GLN A 79 11.23 -1.30 -1.08
N GLU A 80 11.65 -0.35 -0.23
CA GLU A 80 12.62 -0.58 0.84
C GLU A 80 12.00 -1.22 2.10
N ASN A 81 10.68 -1.22 2.21
CA ASN A 81 9.95 -1.71 3.37
C ASN A 81 9.47 -3.14 3.13
N VAL A 82 10.37 -4.12 3.27
CA VAL A 82 10.06 -5.54 3.20
C VAL A 82 10.56 -6.22 4.46
N TYR A 83 9.68 -6.94 5.15
CA TYR A 83 9.95 -7.52 6.47
C TYR A 83 9.79 -9.04 6.51
N ALA A 84 9.01 -9.61 5.58
CA ALA A 84 8.75 -11.05 5.52
C ALA A 84 10.04 -11.83 5.19
N GLU A 85 10.28 -12.90 5.94
CA GLU A 85 11.46 -13.75 5.74
C GLU A 85 11.39 -14.46 4.38
N GLY A 86 12.51 -14.49 3.68
CA GLY A 86 12.62 -15.12 2.37
C GLY A 86 11.93 -14.39 1.24
N LYS A 87 11.33 -13.22 1.49
CA LYS A 87 10.74 -12.36 0.45
C LYS A 87 11.64 -11.18 0.14
N THR A 88 11.72 -10.83 -1.13
CA THR A 88 12.43 -9.65 -1.63
C THR A 88 11.51 -8.87 -2.55
N PHE A 89 11.68 -7.55 -2.58
CA PHE A 89 10.97 -6.71 -3.53
C PHE A 89 11.54 -6.89 -4.93
N THR A 90 10.65 -7.08 -5.90
CA THR A 90 10.97 -7.03 -7.32
C THR A 90 10.18 -5.90 -7.97
N SER A 91 10.87 -4.97 -8.65
CA SER A 91 10.20 -3.89 -9.37
C SER A 91 9.43 -4.42 -10.58
N MET A 92 8.26 -3.86 -10.85
CA MET A 92 7.47 -4.14 -12.04
C MET A 92 8.28 -3.90 -13.33
N ARG A 93 9.20 -2.92 -13.30
CA ARG A 93 10.12 -2.69 -14.41
C ARG A 93 10.97 -3.93 -14.73
N LYS A 94 11.55 -4.55 -13.69
CA LYS A 94 12.34 -5.77 -13.86
C LYS A 94 11.48 -6.89 -14.45
N ILE A 95 10.28 -7.11 -13.94
CA ILE A 95 9.34 -8.13 -14.44
C ILE A 95 9.02 -7.91 -15.92
N VAL A 96 8.70 -6.68 -16.33
CA VAL A 96 8.37 -6.34 -17.73
C VAL A 96 9.56 -6.60 -18.66
N LEU A 97 10.78 -6.22 -18.24
CA LEU A 97 11.98 -6.40 -19.06
C LEU A 97 12.42 -7.87 -19.14
N ASP A 98 12.48 -8.58 -18.03
CA ASP A 98 12.88 -9.99 -17.98
C ASP A 98 11.91 -10.89 -18.78
N ALA A 99 10.63 -10.50 -18.83
CA ALA A 99 9.62 -11.22 -19.60
C ALA A 99 9.57 -10.83 -21.10
N GLY A 100 10.37 -9.87 -21.56
CA GLY A 100 10.36 -9.37 -22.94
C GLY A 100 9.06 -8.66 -23.34
N LEU A 101 8.37 -8.05 -22.34
CA LEU A 101 7.07 -7.40 -22.54
C LEU A 101 7.19 -5.89 -22.88
N GLU A 102 8.39 -5.33 -22.93
CA GLU A 102 8.64 -3.90 -23.13
C GLU A 102 8.10 -3.35 -24.45
N LYS A 103 7.88 -4.22 -25.44
CA LYS A 103 7.27 -3.82 -26.73
C LYS A 103 5.73 -3.88 -26.72
N ARG A 104 5.13 -4.36 -25.63
CA ARG A 104 3.68 -4.62 -25.53
C ARG A 104 3.01 -3.89 -24.38
N VAL A 105 3.78 -3.48 -23.36
CA VAL A 105 3.28 -2.81 -22.15
C VAL A 105 3.89 -1.41 -22.07
N ALA A 106 3.07 -0.41 -21.86
CA ALA A 106 3.51 0.89 -21.37
C ALA A 106 3.45 0.85 -19.85
N LEU A 107 4.59 1.05 -19.19
CA LEU A 107 4.74 1.06 -17.73
C LEU A 107 5.16 2.45 -17.24
N ALA A 108 4.49 2.96 -16.23
CA ALA A 108 4.94 4.09 -15.43
C ALA A 108 5.21 3.61 -14.01
N SER A 109 6.47 3.58 -13.59
CA SER A 109 6.88 3.27 -12.21
C SER A 109 7.08 4.55 -11.43
N PHE A 110 6.58 4.58 -10.19
CA PHE A 110 6.66 5.73 -9.30
C PHE A 110 7.37 5.38 -8.00
N HIS A 111 8.22 6.30 -7.57
CA HIS A 111 8.86 6.24 -6.27
C HIS A 111 8.97 7.64 -5.65
N SER A 112 9.08 7.71 -4.34
CA SER A 112 9.35 8.96 -3.64
C SER A 112 10.18 8.75 -2.37
N THR A 113 10.83 9.81 -1.91
CA THR A 113 11.57 9.83 -0.64
C THR A 113 10.67 9.95 0.60
N SER A 114 9.35 9.98 0.39
CA SER A 114 8.36 10.18 1.47
C SER A 114 8.20 8.96 2.39
N LYS A 115 8.58 7.79 1.93
CA LYS A 115 8.42 6.50 2.60
C LYS A 115 9.78 5.79 2.67
N GLY A 116 9.78 4.46 2.75
CA GLY A 116 11.00 3.71 2.98
C GLY A 116 11.47 3.89 4.42
N PHE A 117 12.75 3.66 4.65
CA PHE A 117 13.40 3.99 5.92
C PHE A 117 13.82 5.46 5.99
N TYR A 118 13.83 6.16 4.86
CA TYR A 118 14.21 7.58 4.76
C TYR A 118 13.22 8.52 5.46
N GLY A 119 11.92 8.33 5.20
CA GLY A 119 10.86 9.13 5.83
C GLY A 119 10.89 10.63 5.54
N GLU A 120 11.49 11.06 4.42
CA GLU A 120 11.74 12.47 4.07
C GLU A 120 10.57 13.13 3.33
N CYS A 121 9.33 12.88 3.78
CA CYS A 121 8.12 13.37 3.12
C CYS A 121 8.05 14.90 2.99
N GLY A 122 8.68 15.65 3.90
CA GLY A 122 8.75 17.11 3.88
C GLY A 122 9.62 17.68 2.74
N ARG A 123 10.52 16.89 2.17
CA ARG A 123 11.42 17.30 1.09
C ARG A 123 10.75 17.31 -0.28
N ARG A 124 9.61 16.65 -0.41
CA ARG A 124 8.81 16.61 -1.64
C ARG A 124 9.58 16.11 -2.87
N GLY A 125 10.39 15.07 -2.68
CA GLY A 125 11.19 14.43 -3.72
C GLY A 125 10.56 13.12 -4.19
N GLY A 126 10.71 12.84 -5.50
CA GLY A 126 10.27 11.59 -6.12
C GLY A 126 10.54 11.59 -7.60
N TYR A 127 10.30 10.47 -8.25
CA TYR A 127 10.47 10.32 -9.70
C TYR A 127 9.41 9.42 -10.29
N MET A 128 9.24 9.55 -11.58
CA MET A 128 8.48 8.67 -12.45
C MET A 128 9.41 8.14 -13.54
N GLU A 129 9.42 6.84 -13.75
CA GLU A 129 10.14 6.20 -14.84
C GLU A 129 9.15 5.66 -15.86
N LEU A 130 9.34 6.02 -17.13
CA LEU A 130 8.53 5.55 -18.25
C LEU A 130 9.30 4.45 -18.99
N VAL A 131 8.74 3.26 -19.04
CA VAL A 131 9.34 2.07 -19.66
C VAL A 131 8.37 1.43 -20.64
N GLY A 132 8.88 0.94 -21.74
CA GLY A 132 8.11 0.08 -22.64
C GLY A 132 7.40 0.79 -23.79
N ALA A 133 6.24 0.30 -24.18
CA ALA A 133 5.52 0.64 -25.41
C ALA A 133 4.72 1.95 -25.30
N TRP A 134 5.41 3.05 -25.00
CA TRP A 134 4.80 4.38 -24.94
C TRP A 134 4.62 4.99 -26.32
N ASP A 135 3.44 5.57 -26.53
CA ASP A 135 3.19 6.43 -27.68
C ASP A 135 4.05 7.71 -27.56
N PRO A 136 4.87 8.06 -28.56
CA PRO A 136 5.71 9.25 -28.53
C PRO A 136 4.95 10.56 -28.28
N ASP A 137 3.73 10.68 -28.78
CA ASP A 137 2.90 11.89 -28.59
C ASP A 137 2.44 12.01 -27.14
N VAL A 138 2.16 10.87 -26.49
CA VAL A 138 1.82 10.83 -25.05
C VAL A 138 3.02 11.23 -24.22
N VAL A 139 4.22 10.72 -24.52
CA VAL A 139 5.45 11.11 -23.82
C VAL A 139 5.73 12.61 -24.02
N ALA A 140 5.57 13.14 -25.23
CA ALA A 140 5.72 14.55 -25.50
C ALA A 140 4.72 15.41 -24.70
N ALA A 141 3.47 14.95 -24.57
CA ALA A 141 2.45 15.62 -23.76
C ALA A 141 2.80 15.62 -22.27
N ILE A 142 3.31 14.50 -21.73
CA ILE A 142 3.78 14.39 -20.34
C ILE A 142 4.93 15.37 -20.08
N LEU A 143 5.93 15.42 -20.97
CA LEU A 143 7.05 16.34 -20.88
C LEU A 143 6.60 17.80 -20.94
N LYS A 144 5.65 18.11 -21.80
CA LYS A 144 5.06 19.46 -21.91
C LYS A 144 4.35 19.86 -20.62
N LEU A 145 3.60 18.95 -19.98
CA LEU A 145 2.98 19.21 -18.68
C LEU A 145 4.03 19.39 -17.58
N ALA A 146 5.06 18.55 -17.53
CA ALA A 146 6.13 18.62 -16.54
C ALA A 146 6.90 19.96 -16.68
N SER A 147 7.09 20.46 -17.89
CA SER A 147 7.81 21.72 -18.16
C SER A 147 7.09 22.98 -17.68
N ILE A 148 5.79 22.92 -17.38
CA ILE A 148 5.02 24.07 -16.85
C ILE A 148 5.57 24.51 -15.49
N ALA A 149 6.02 23.57 -14.66
CA ALA A 149 6.61 23.85 -13.35
C ALA A 149 8.08 24.27 -13.42
N LEU A 150 8.67 24.35 -14.64
CA LEU A 150 10.08 24.62 -14.93
C LEU A 150 11.02 23.56 -14.37
N CYS A 151 11.24 23.54 -13.06
CA CYS A 151 12.03 22.54 -12.36
C CYS A 151 11.39 22.15 -11.03
N PRO A 152 11.59 20.91 -10.55
CA PRO A 152 11.17 20.51 -9.21
C PRO A 152 12.02 21.23 -8.14
N ASN A 153 11.54 21.20 -6.88
CA ASN A 153 12.28 21.86 -5.80
C ASN A 153 13.65 21.22 -5.57
N LEU A 154 14.66 22.06 -5.32
CA LEU A 154 16.04 21.63 -5.19
C LEU A 154 16.27 20.65 -4.02
N ALA A 155 15.64 20.89 -2.87
CA ALA A 155 15.78 20.02 -1.71
C ALA A 155 15.30 18.58 -2.00
N GLY A 156 14.18 18.45 -2.73
CA GLY A 156 13.68 17.17 -3.20
C GLY A 156 14.64 16.46 -4.15
N GLN A 157 15.22 17.20 -5.11
CA GLN A 157 16.19 16.64 -6.06
C GLN A 157 17.46 16.13 -5.36
N VAL A 158 17.99 16.89 -4.39
CA VAL A 158 19.18 16.48 -3.62
C VAL A 158 18.90 15.19 -2.84
N VAL A 159 17.75 15.11 -2.15
CA VAL A 159 17.42 13.89 -1.38
C VAL A 159 17.16 12.69 -2.31
N VAL A 160 16.49 12.88 -3.45
CA VAL A 160 16.33 11.80 -4.45
C VAL A 160 17.70 11.33 -4.94
N SER A 161 18.63 12.24 -5.24
CA SER A 161 19.99 11.88 -5.66
C SER A 161 20.72 11.03 -4.62
N MET A 162 20.62 11.40 -3.33
CA MET A 162 21.23 10.63 -2.22
C MET A 162 20.60 9.24 -2.05
N VAL A 163 19.28 9.12 -2.28
CA VAL A 163 18.57 7.83 -2.23
C VAL A 163 18.98 6.91 -3.39
N MET A 164 19.18 7.49 -4.58
CA MET A 164 19.54 6.74 -5.79
C MET A 164 21.01 6.35 -5.86
N ASP A 165 21.87 7.08 -5.17
CA ASP A 165 23.31 6.82 -5.09
C ASP A 165 23.77 6.87 -3.63
N PRO A 166 23.40 5.84 -2.81
CA PRO A 166 23.77 5.77 -1.42
C PRO A 166 25.27 5.46 -1.26
N PRO A 167 25.84 5.67 -0.07
CA PRO A 167 27.23 5.33 0.20
C PRO A 167 27.58 3.90 -0.22
N LYS A 168 28.76 3.72 -0.83
CA LYS A 168 29.27 2.45 -1.36
C LYS A 168 30.37 1.87 -0.46
N GLU A 169 30.56 0.58 -0.56
CA GLU A 169 31.64 -0.11 0.16
C GLU A 169 32.99 0.56 -0.11
N GLY A 170 33.72 0.82 0.97
CA GLY A 170 35.00 1.56 0.93
C GLY A 170 34.86 3.07 1.13
N GLU A 171 33.67 3.63 1.13
CA GLU A 171 33.45 5.05 1.44
C GLU A 171 33.34 5.26 2.96
N PRO A 172 33.81 6.41 3.51
CA PRO A 172 33.85 6.64 4.96
C PRO A 172 32.50 6.56 5.67
N SER A 173 31.41 6.83 4.97
CA SER A 173 30.04 6.82 5.52
C SER A 173 29.30 5.49 5.32
N TYR A 174 29.86 4.52 4.59
CA TYR A 174 29.16 3.30 4.20
C TYR A 174 28.72 2.43 5.39
N GLU A 175 29.63 2.15 6.31
CA GLU A 175 29.33 1.29 7.47
C GLU A 175 28.25 1.92 8.38
N LEU A 176 28.34 3.24 8.61
CA LEU A 176 27.35 3.95 9.40
C LEU A 176 25.98 3.95 8.71
N PHE A 177 25.94 4.23 7.41
CA PHE A 177 24.72 4.20 6.60
C PHE A 177 24.05 2.81 6.66
N CYS A 178 24.81 1.74 6.44
CA CYS A 178 24.28 0.37 6.51
C CYS A 178 23.72 0.06 7.89
N LYS A 179 24.46 0.40 8.96
CA LYS A 179 24.02 0.19 10.33
C LYS A 179 22.72 0.92 10.65
N GLU A 180 22.60 2.22 10.32
CA GLU A 180 21.41 3.01 10.58
C GLU A 180 20.20 2.49 9.79
N ARG A 181 20.39 2.17 8.51
CA ARG A 181 19.34 1.56 7.66
C ARG A 181 18.84 0.25 8.27
N ASP A 182 19.74 -0.64 8.60
CA ASP A 182 19.41 -1.99 9.06
C ASP A 182 18.75 -1.94 10.46
N ASP A 183 19.22 -1.05 11.34
CA ASP A 183 18.60 -0.81 12.66
C ASP A 183 17.15 -0.28 12.52
N ILE A 184 16.90 0.65 11.61
CA ILE A 184 15.56 1.19 11.35
C ILE A 184 14.63 0.10 10.80
N LEU A 185 15.08 -0.66 9.79
CA LEU A 185 14.28 -1.72 9.17
C LEU A 185 14.01 -2.87 10.16
N ALA A 186 15.01 -3.26 10.96
CA ALA A 186 14.83 -4.27 12.00
C ALA A 186 13.85 -3.81 13.08
N SER A 187 13.89 -2.54 13.50
CA SER A 187 12.92 -1.97 14.42
C SER A 187 11.50 -1.95 13.83
N LEU A 188 11.34 -1.56 12.57
CA LEU A 188 10.04 -1.61 11.88
C LEU A 188 9.50 -3.04 11.82
N LYS A 189 10.33 -4.04 11.51
CA LYS A 189 9.95 -5.46 11.54
C LYS A 189 9.43 -5.88 12.91
N ARG A 190 10.17 -5.57 14.00
CA ARG A 190 9.73 -5.92 15.36
C ARG A 190 8.39 -5.27 15.72
N ARG A 191 8.20 -4.00 15.36
CA ARG A 191 6.95 -3.25 15.60
C ARG A 191 5.78 -3.83 14.81
N SER A 192 5.97 -4.22 13.55
CA SER A 192 4.92 -4.85 12.74
C SER A 192 4.44 -6.16 13.35
N ILE A 193 5.37 -7.00 13.83
CA ILE A 193 5.07 -8.27 14.50
C ILE A 193 4.34 -8.03 15.82
N ALA A 194 4.83 -7.09 16.65
CA ALA A 194 4.23 -6.79 17.94
C ALA A 194 2.78 -6.29 17.81
N LEU A 195 2.55 -5.34 16.90
CA LEU A 195 1.20 -4.81 16.65
C LEU A 195 0.27 -5.86 16.03
N GLY A 196 0.75 -6.61 15.03
CA GLY A 196 -0.03 -7.68 14.40
C GLY A 196 -0.42 -8.79 15.39
N SER A 197 0.49 -9.17 16.30
CA SER A 197 0.21 -10.14 17.36
C SER A 197 -0.82 -9.62 18.36
N ALA A 198 -0.71 -8.34 18.76
CA ALA A 198 -1.69 -7.72 19.65
C ALA A 198 -3.09 -7.66 19.02
N LEU A 199 -3.18 -7.33 17.73
CA LEU A 199 -4.43 -7.32 16.98
C LEU A 199 -5.06 -8.71 16.89
N ASN A 200 -4.28 -9.75 16.60
CA ASN A 200 -4.75 -11.14 16.52
C ASN A 200 -5.15 -11.75 17.88
N ALA A 201 -4.76 -11.13 19.00
CA ALA A 201 -5.22 -11.55 20.32
C ALA A 201 -6.63 -11.05 20.67
N LEU A 202 -7.20 -10.15 19.86
CA LEU A 202 -8.53 -9.58 20.07
C LEU A 202 -9.63 -10.48 19.50
N GLU A 203 -10.76 -10.60 20.23
CA GLU A 203 -11.90 -11.38 19.78
C GLU A 203 -12.50 -10.82 18.47
N GLY A 204 -12.65 -11.65 17.45
CA GLY A 204 -13.23 -11.26 16.17
C GLY A 204 -12.32 -10.38 15.30
N VAL A 205 -11.02 -10.33 15.60
CA VAL A 205 -10.04 -9.60 14.79
C VAL A 205 -9.08 -10.58 14.12
N ILE A 206 -8.90 -10.43 12.81
CA ILE A 206 -7.98 -11.23 12.01
C ILE A 206 -7.03 -10.27 11.28
N CYS A 207 -5.78 -10.25 11.68
CA CYS A 207 -4.74 -9.43 11.06
C CYS A 207 -3.73 -10.33 10.35
N ARG A 208 -3.69 -10.27 9.01
CA ARG A 208 -2.65 -10.93 8.24
C ARG A 208 -1.29 -10.29 8.53
N PRO A 209 -0.20 -11.07 8.55
CA PRO A 209 1.15 -10.49 8.68
C PRO A 209 1.41 -9.45 7.61
N SER A 210 2.06 -8.35 7.98
CA SER A 210 2.53 -7.37 7.01
C SER A 210 3.83 -7.87 6.39
N ASP A 211 3.81 -8.20 5.11
CA ASP A 211 5.02 -8.55 4.34
C ASP A 211 5.93 -7.32 4.14
N GLY A 212 5.31 -6.15 4.02
CA GLY A 212 6.00 -4.89 3.76
C GLY A 212 5.19 -3.65 4.10
N ALA A 213 5.55 -2.51 3.51
CA ALA A 213 4.99 -1.18 3.75
C ALA A 213 5.07 -0.74 5.23
N MET A 214 4.02 -0.14 5.79
CA MET A 214 4.03 0.45 7.14
C MET A 214 2.71 0.21 7.90
N TYR A 215 1.89 -0.76 7.46
CA TYR A 215 0.50 -0.87 7.86
C TYR A 215 0.13 -2.27 8.31
N CYS A 216 -0.77 -2.32 9.32
CA CYS A 216 -1.63 -3.45 9.58
C CYS A 216 -3.05 -3.12 9.11
N PHE A 217 -3.72 -4.09 8.50
CA PHE A 217 -5.08 -3.96 7.99
C PHE A 217 -5.96 -5.12 8.45
N PRO A 218 -6.28 -5.16 9.77
CA PRO A 218 -7.08 -6.22 10.36
C PRO A 218 -8.52 -6.21 9.86
N ASN A 219 -9.05 -7.41 9.64
CA ASN A 219 -10.47 -7.66 9.44
C ASN A 219 -11.17 -7.68 10.81
N LEU A 220 -12.36 -7.08 10.89
CA LEU A 220 -13.19 -7.01 12.10
C LEU A 220 -14.49 -7.78 11.88
N VAL A 221 -14.72 -8.79 12.69
CA VAL A 221 -16.00 -9.49 12.76
C VAL A 221 -16.82 -8.87 13.90
N PHE A 222 -17.74 -7.99 13.57
CA PHE A 222 -18.57 -7.31 14.56
C PHE A 222 -19.73 -8.16 15.05
N PRO A 223 -20.13 -8.04 16.35
CA PRO A 223 -21.35 -8.65 16.87
C PRO A 223 -22.59 -8.17 16.11
N GLN A 224 -23.58 -9.07 15.90
CA GLN A 224 -24.80 -8.77 15.15
C GLN A 224 -25.56 -7.57 15.73
N LYS A 225 -25.66 -7.52 17.06
CA LYS A 225 -26.33 -6.40 17.76
C LYS A 225 -25.73 -5.04 17.44
N TYR A 226 -24.39 -4.96 17.31
CA TYR A 226 -23.71 -3.74 16.86
C TYR A 226 -24.01 -3.41 15.40
N MET A 227 -24.03 -4.44 14.54
CA MET A 227 -24.36 -4.26 13.14
C MET A 227 -25.78 -3.73 12.94
N ASP A 228 -26.74 -4.23 13.72
CA ASP A 228 -28.13 -3.79 13.70
C ASP A 228 -28.27 -2.34 14.20
N GLU A 229 -27.59 -1.97 15.30
CA GLU A 229 -27.52 -0.58 15.79
C GLU A 229 -26.96 0.37 14.73
N CYS A 230 -25.88 -0.01 14.08
CA CYS A 230 -25.31 0.82 13.00
C CYS A 230 -26.29 0.98 11.83
N LYS A 231 -26.98 -0.08 11.46
CA LYS A 231 -27.97 -0.06 10.38
C LYS A 231 -29.15 0.85 10.72
N GLU A 232 -29.72 0.74 11.93
CA GLU A 232 -30.80 1.59 12.40
C GLU A 232 -30.39 3.08 12.47
N ALA A 233 -29.16 3.34 12.89
CA ALA A 233 -28.60 4.68 12.96
C ALA A 233 -28.07 5.21 11.62
N ASN A 234 -28.15 4.43 10.52
CA ASN A 234 -27.57 4.75 9.22
C ASN A 234 -26.06 5.09 9.30
N LYS A 235 -25.32 4.34 10.09
CA LYS A 235 -23.87 4.49 10.30
C LYS A 235 -23.11 3.36 9.61
N VAL A 236 -21.88 3.67 9.17
CA VAL A 236 -20.96 2.66 8.62
C VAL A 236 -20.18 2.03 9.78
N PRO A 237 -20.23 0.70 9.98
CA PRO A 237 -19.72 0.03 11.17
C PRO A 237 -18.23 0.31 11.48
N ASP A 238 -17.35 0.21 10.50
CA ASP A 238 -15.92 0.47 10.69
C ASP A 238 -15.60 1.95 10.96
N VAL A 239 -16.36 2.89 10.39
CA VAL A 239 -16.25 4.33 10.67
C VAL A 239 -16.64 4.62 12.11
N GLU A 240 -17.75 4.06 12.56
CA GLU A 240 -18.24 4.25 13.93
C GLU A 240 -17.27 3.63 14.96
N TYR A 241 -16.75 2.41 14.68
CA TYR A 241 -15.74 1.77 15.51
C TYR A 241 -14.47 2.63 15.63
N CYS A 242 -13.92 3.09 14.50
CA CYS A 242 -12.72 3.95 14.48
C CYS A 242 -12.96 5.28 15.20
N THR A 243 -14.15 5.86 15.10
CA THR A 243 -14.52 7.09 15.77
C THR A 243 -14.60 6.90 17.29
N ARG A 244 -15.20 5.80 17.76
CA ARG A 244 -15.24 5.46 19.19
C ARG A 244 -13.82 5.18 19.73
N LEU A 245 -13.00 4.45 18.98
CA LEU A 245 -11.60 4.20 19.33
C LEU A 245 -10.84 5.51 19.53
N LEU A 246 -10.94 6.42 18.56
CA LEU A 246 -10.31 7.73 18.65
C LEU A 246 -10.77 8.52 19.90
N ASN A 247 -12.09 8.61 20.13
CA ASN A 247 -12.65 9.41 21.22
C ASN A 247 -12.27 8.88 22.61
N GLN A 248 -12.13 7.55 22.76
CA GLN A 248 -11.85 6.93 24.05
C GLN A 248 -10.35 6.79 24.35
N THR A 249 -9.51 6.62 23.30
CA THR A 249 -8.09 6.28 23.48
C THR A 249 -7.11 7.30 22.93
N GLY A 250 -7.55 8.17 22.01
CA GLY A 250 -6.70 9.04 21.22
C GLY A 250 -5.98 8.32 20.06
N ILE A 251 -6.26 7.03 19.82
CA ILE A 251 -5.64 6.28 18.71
C ILE A 251 -6.38 6.60 17.41
N VAL A 252 -5.63 7.12 16.41
CA VAL A 252 -6.14 7.42 15.08
C VAL A 252 -5.95 6.22 14.17
N THR A 253 -7.05 5.73 13.60
CA THR A 253 -7.05 4.68 12.57
C THR A 253 -7.88 5.14 11.37
N VAL A 254 -7.69 4.49 10.22
CA VAL A 254 -8.45 4.82 9.01
C VAL A 254 -9.41 3.68 8.71
N PRO A 255 -10.74 3.92 8.67
CA PRO A 255 -11.73 2.89 8.36
C PRO A 255 -11.47 2.24 6.99
N GLY A 256 -11.70 0.93 6.89
CA GLY A 256 -11.53 0.17 5.66
C GLY A 256 -12.45 0.61 4.53
N SER A 257 -13.66 1.08 4.86
CA SER A 257 -14.60 1.68 3.92
C SER A 257 -14.02 2.85 3.14
N GLY A 258 -13.06 3.60 3.72
CA GLY A 258 -12.31 4.66 3.04
C GLY A 258 -11.37 4.18 1.94
N PHE A 259 -11.08 2.88 1.88
CA PHE A 259 -10.24 2.24 0.85
C PHE A 259 -11.04 1.46 -0.20
N GLY A 260 -12.38 1.45 -0.09
CA GLY A 260 -13.23 0.69 -1.01
C GLY A 260 -13.17 -0.82 -0.79
N GLN A 261 -13.15 -1.26 0.46
CA GLN A 261 -13.15 -2.69 0.83
C GLN A 261 -14.32 -3.47 0.23
N ARG A 262 -14.18 -4.79 0.16
CA ARG A 262 -15.25 -5.67 -0.34
C ARG A 262 -16.54 -5.49 0.48
N PRO A 263 -17.71 -5.34 -0.15
CA PRO A 263 -18.98 -5.22 0.58
C PRO A 263 -19.19 -6.37 1.57
N GLY A 264 -19.60 -6.02 2.80
CA GLY A 264 -19.82 -7.00 3.87
C GLY A 264 -18.57 -7.37 4.68
N THR A 265 -17.41 -6.80 4.37
CA THR A 265 -16.19 -6.92 5.19
C THR A 265 -15.88 -5.59 5.88
N TRP A 266 -15.26 -5.67 7.05
CA TRP A 266 -14.94 -4.49 7.85
C TRP A 266 -13.48 -4.51 8.28
N HIS A 267 -12.78 -3.42 8.03
CA HIS A 267 -11.37 -3.30 8.34
C HIS A 267 -11.06 -1.93 8.95
N PHE A 268 -9.87 -1.80 9.50
CA PHE A 268 -9.23 -0.50 9.65
C PHE A 268 -7.75 -0.58 9.32
N ARG A 269 -7.18 0.53 8.86
CA ARG A 269 -5.74 0.65 8.70
C ARG A 269 -5.14 1.31 9.92
N THR A 270 -4.13 0.69 10.49
CA THR A 270 -3.24 1.29 11.49
C THR A 270 -1.79 1.20 11.03
N THR A 271 -0.90 1.96 11.64
CA THR A 271 0.52 1.99 11.28
C THR A 271 1.38 1.55 12.47
N PHE A 272 2.50 0.91 12.20
CA PHE A 272 3.50 0.53 13.20
C PHE A 272 4.71 1.50 13.20
N LEU A 273 4.51 2.78 12.81
CA LEU A 273 5.53 3.82 12.82
C LEU A 273 5.90 4.36 14.22
N PRO A 274 5.01 4.39 15.23
CA PRO A 274 5.40 4.80 16.57
C PRO A 274 6.57 3.96 17.12
N SER A 275 7.30 4.46 18.10
CA SER A 275 8.43 3.73 18.72
C SER A 275 8.01 2.37 19.27
N GLU A 276 8.98 1.48 19.54
CA GLU A 276 8.68 0.16 20.12
C GLU A 276 8.00 0.26 21.50
N GLU A 277 8.32 1.31 22.25
CA GLU A 277 7.68 1.60 23.55
C GLU A 277 6.24 2.08 23.37
N ASP A 278 6.02 3.02 22.43
CA ASP A 278 4.68 3.54 22.13
C ASP A 278 3.75 2.45 21.59
N ILE A 279 4.25 1.55 20.75
CA ILE A 279 3.47 0.41 20.21
C ILE A 279 2.94 -0.48 21.34
N LYS A 280 3.72 -0.70 22.40
CA LYS A 280 3.22 -1.44 23.57
C LYS A 280 2.05 -0.71 24.25
N GLY A 281 2.18 0.60 24.41
CA GLY A 281 1.12 1.44 24.97
C GLY A 281 -0.14 1.47 24.08
N VAL A 282 0.04 1.56 22.76
CA VAL A 282 -1.05 1.48 21.78
C VAL A 282 -1.76 0.13 21.87
N ALA A 283 -1.01 -0.99 21.95
CA ALA A 283 -1.57 -2.33 22.03
C ALA A 283 -2.44 -2.50 23.30
N VAL A 284 -2.00 -2.01 24.45
CA VAL A 284 -2.79 -2.06 25.70
C VAL A 284 -4.10 -1.28 25.56
N LYS A 285 -4.02 0.00 25.15
CA LYS A 285 -5.21 0.85 24.98
C LYS A 285 -6.20 0.28 23.98
N LEU A 286 -5.70 -0.27 22.87
CA LEU A 286 -6.52 -0.90 21.84
C LEU A 286 -7.22 -2.15 22.39
N THR A 287 -6.51 -2.96 23.18
CA THR A 287 -7.06 -4.17 23.81
C THR A 287 -8.16 -3.81 24.81
N ASP A 288 -7.93 -2.85 25.71
CA ASP A 288 -8.91 -2.42 26.70
C ASP A 288 -10.17 -1.86 26.03
N PHE A 289 -9.99 -1.00 25.00
CA PHE A 289 -11.09 -0.47 24.24
C PHE A 289 -11.89 -1.58 23.55
N HIS A 290 -11.21 -2.48 22.83
CA HIS A 290 -11.88 -3.53 22.06
C HIS A 290 -12.66 -4.50 22.96
N ASN A 291 -12.07 -4.93 24.07
CA ASN A 291 -12.74 -5.81 25.03
C ASN A 291 -13.98 -5.13 25.63
N SER A 292 -13.88 -3.85 26.01
CA SER A 292 -15.02 -3.08 26.51
C SER A 292 -16.10 -2.90 25.44
N PHE A 293 -15.69 -2.66 24.19
CA PHE A 293 -16.59 -2.56 23.04
C PHE A 293 -17.35 -3.86 22.81
N ILE A 294 -16.65 -5.00 22.72
CA ILE A 294 -17.29 -6.31 22.49
C ILE A 294 -18.26 -6.67 23.65
N ALA A 295 -17.87 -6.37 24.90
CA ALA A 295 -18.71 -6.64 26.08
C ALA A 295 -20.07 -5.90 26.06
N GLN A 296 -20.15 -4.73 25.41
CA GLN A 296 -21.41 -3.97 25.27
C GLN A 296 -22.42 -4.65 24.35
N TYR A 297 -21.94 -5.52 23.45
CA TYR A 297 -22.76 -6.14 22.39
C TYR A 297 -22.92 -7.65 22.53
N LYS A 298 -22.37 -8.25 23.59
CA LYS A 298 -22.67 -9.61 24.03
C LYS A 298 -24.00 -9.64 24.82
#